data_1daf00af8dedf19f1dd15d6ef2036c2d
#
_entry.id   1daf00af8dedf19f1dd15d6ef2036c2d
#
_cell.length_a   1.000
_cell.length_b   1.000
_cell.length_c   1.000
_cell.angle_alpha   90.00
_cell.angle_beta   90.00
_cell.angle_gamma   90.00
#
_symmetry.space_group_name_H-M   'P 1'
#
loop_
_entity.id
_entity.type
_entity.pdbx_description
1 polymer ?
#
loop_
_entity_poly.entity_id
_entity_poly.type
_entity_poly.pdbx_seq_one_letter_code
_entity_poly.pdbx_strand_id
1 'polypeptide(L)' 'MISEILSLQRNLSDLTQKADTTRGENLQLREENEILRDYIENLVANMNGQQ' A
#
# COMPACT_ATOMS: atom_id res chain seq x y z
N MET A 1 -33.13 -13.41 -13.29
CA MET A 1 -33.12 -12.91 -11.92
C MET A 1 -32.02 -13.55 -11.07
N ILE A 2 -31.97 -14.87 -10.99
CA ILE A 2 -30.94 -15.58 -10.22
C ILE A 2 -29.56 -15.31 -10.79
N SER A 3 -29.41 -15.28 -12.11
CA SER A 3 -28.12 -15.04 -12.74
C SER A 3 -27.59 -13.61 -12.48
N GLU A 4 -28.48 -12.65 -12.36
CA GLU A 4 -28.10 -11.28 -12.03
C GLU A 4 -27.59 -11.18 -10.61
N ILE A 5 -28.24 -11.89 -9.69
CA ILE A 5 -27.83 -11.92 -8.29
C ILE A 5 -26.46 -12.55 -8.16
N LEU A 6 -26.23 -13.67 -8.84
CA LEU A 6 -24.93 -14.34 -8.82
C LEU A 6 -23.83 -13.46 -9.41
N SER A 7 -24.16 -12.75 -10.49
CA SER A 7 -23.21 -11.83 -11.12
C SER A 7 -22.84 -10.69 -10.17
N LEU A 8 -23.82 -10.14 -9.47
CA LEU A 8 -23.59 -9.07 -8.51
C LEU A 8 -22.76 -9.55 -7.32
N GLN A 9 -23.04 -10.77 -6.85
CA GLN A 9 -22.28 -11.36 -5.75
C GLN A 9 -20.82 -11.56 -6.14
N ARG A 10 -20.58 -12.02 -7.36
CA ARG A 10 -19.23 -12.22 -7.87
C ARG A 10 -18.50 -10.88 -8.00
N ASN A 11 -19.17 -9.87 -8.53
CA ASN A 11 -18.59 -8.54 -8.67
C ASN A 11 -18.24 -7.96 -7.31
N LEU A 12 -19.11 -8.15 -6.32
CA LEU A 12 -18.86 -7.68 -4.97
C LEU A 12 -17.64 -8.36 -4.35
N SER A 13 -17.55 -9.68 -4.54
CA SER A 13 -16.40 -10.44 -4.06
C SER A 13 -15.10 -9.96 -4.69
N ASP A 14 -15.10 -9.73 -5.99
CA ASP A 14 -13.94 -9.24 -6.72
C ASP A 14 -13.51 -7.85 -6.22
N LEU A 15 -14.48 -6.98 -6.01
CA LEU A 15 -14.21 -5.63 -5.51
C LEU A 15 -13.65 -5.66 -4.10
N THR A 16 -14.18 -6.52 -3.25
CA THR A 16 -13.70 -6.68 -1.89
C THR A 16 -12.26 -7.17 -1.90
N GLN A 17 -11.94 -8.13 -2.75
CA GLN A 17 -10.59 -8.66 -2.87
C GLN A 17 -9.63 -7.60 -3.37
N LYS A 18 -10.03 -6.81 -4.36
CA LYS A 18 -9.19 -5.72 -4.87
C LYS A 18 -8.95 -4.66 -3.81
N ALA A 19 -9.97 -4.34 -3.03
CA ALA A 19 -9.83 -3.37 -1.94
C ALA A 19 -8.83 -3.85 -0.89
N ASP A 20 -8.90 -5.13 -0.54
CA ASP A 20 -7.98 -5.72 0.43
C ASP A 20 -6.54 -5.72 -0.09
N THR A 21 -6.35 -6.08 -1.35
CA THR A 21 -5.04 -6.08 -2.00
C THR A 21 -4.46 -4.67 -2.02
N THR A 22 -5.27 -3.69 -2.42
CA THR A 22 -4.84 -2.29 -2.47
C THR A 22 -4.47 -1.77 -1.10
N ARG A 23 -5.21 -2.14 -0.08
CA ARG A 23 -4.91 -1.74 1.29
C ARG A 23 -3.56 -2.30 1.73
N GLY A 24 -3.30 -3.57 1.43
CA GLY A 24 -2.01 -4.19 1.74
C GLY A 24 -0.86 -3.51 1.02
N GLU A 25 -1.03 -3.23 -0.26
CA GLU A 25 -0.01 -2.53 -1.05
C GLU A 25 0.24 -1.12 -0.51
N ASN A 26 -0.82 -0.43 -0.12
CA ASN A 26 -0.71 0.92 0.44
C ASN A 26 0.09 0.91 1.73
N LEU A 27 -0.17 -0.07 2.59
CA LEU A 27 0.55 -0.23 3.85
C LEU A 27 2.02 -0.49 3.60
N GLN A 28 2.32 -1.39 2.67
CA GLN A 28 3.70 -1.72 2.30
C GLN A 28 4.43 -0.49 1.77
N LEU A 29 3.78 0.28 0.90
CA LEU A 29 4.38 1.50 0.35
C LEU A 29 4.67 2.53 1.43
N ARG A 30 3.79 2.66 2.42
CA ARG A 30 4.02 3.56 3.53
C ARG A 30 5.23 3.14 4.34
N GLU A 31 5.36 1.85 4.61
CA GLU A 31 6.51 1.32 5.35
C GLU A 31 7.81 1.54 4.58
N GLU A 32 7.81 1.24 3.29
CA GLU A 32 8.98 1.47 2.45
C GLU A 32 9.34 2.94 2.38
N ASN A 33 8.33 3.80 2.29
CA ASN A 33 8.54 5.24 2.24
C ASN A 33 9.17 5.74 3.53
N GLU A 34 8.70 5.23 4.66
CA GLU A 34 9.24 5.60 5.97
C GLU A 34 10.69 5.18 6.11
N ILE A 35 11.01 3.96 5.68
CA ILE A 35 12.39 3.45 5.72
C ILE A 35 13.30 4.31 4.84
N LEU A 36 12.85 4.66 3.65
CA LEU A 36 13.62 5.50 2.75
C LEU A 36 13.83 6.90 3.33
N ARG A 37 12.82 7.44 3.97
CA ARG A 37 12.93 8.75 4.61
C ARG A 37 13.98 8.73 5.71
N ASP A 38 13.93 7.71 6.55
CA ASP A 38 14.89 7.56 7.63
C ASP A 38 16.31 7.42 7.09
N TYR A 39 16.45 6.64 6.01
CA TYR A 39 17.74 6.47 5.37
C TYR A 39 18.29 7.80 4.85
N ILE A 40 17.46 8.58 4.19
CA ILE A 40 17.86 9.87 3.65
C ILE A 40 18.21 10.85 4.77
N GLU A 41 17.41 10.87 5.82
CA GLU A 41 17.67 11.75 6.97
C GLU A 41 19.00 11.41 7.63
N ASN A 42 19.27 10.12 7.80
CA ASN A 42 20.54 9.68 8.38
C ASN A 42 21.73 10.04 7.48
N LEU A 43 21.54 9.88 6.17
CA LEU A 43 22.59 10.21 5.21
C LEU A 43 22.90 11.71 5.24
N VAL A 44 21.89 12.54 5.27
CA VAL A 44 22.06 14.00 5.32
C VAL A 44 22.70 14.39 6.64
N ALA A 45 22.27 13.81 7.74
CA ALA A 45 22.86 14.09 9.06
C ALA A 45 24.34 13.73 9.09
N ASN A 46 24.71 12.59 8.51
CA ASN A 46 26.10 12.17 8.43
C ASN A 46 26.94 13.13 7.58
N MET A 47 26.40 13.57 6.48
CA MET A 47 27.09 14.53 5.60
C MET A 47 27.32 15.86 6.31
N ASN A 48 26.30 16.34 7.03
CA ASN A 48 26.42 17.58 7.77
C ASN A 48 27.35 17.43 8.98
N GLY A 49 27.35 16.27 9.60
CA GLY A 49 28.18 16.03 10.77
C GLY A 49 29.64 15.89 10.46
N GLN A 50 30.03 15.67 9.21
CA GLN A 50 31.44 15.52 8.81
C GLN A 50 32.09 16.85 8.45
N GLN A 51 31.31 17.89 8.47
CA GLN A 51 31.87 19.23 8.28
C GLN A 51 32.40 19.78 9.60
#